data_6c57b1ff8694765154e6c6096a610b74
#
_entry.id   6c57b1ff8694765154e6c6096a610b74
#
_cell.length_a   1.000
_cell.length_b   1.000
_cell.length_c   1.000
_cell.angle_alpha   90.00
_cell.angle_beta   90.00
_cell.angle_gamma   90.00
#
_symmetry.space_group_name_H-M   'P 1'
#
loop_
_entity.id
_entity.type
_entity.pdbx_description
1 polymer ?
#
loop_
_entity_poly.entity_id
_entity_poly.type
_entity_poly.pdbx_seq_one_letter_code
_entity_poly.pdbx_strand_id
1 'polypeptide(L)'
;YYEAQLQMHLICLRYYFEFTDTHGEKIYYGNYEFYKECITNRDRMFDCPQNLREEEMFEVPDWAANKVVYQIFPARFAASQQVDKEQWYKAPISSMDDLHGDLRGIIEHLDHVQNLGIDVLYMTPLFKSYSSHKYDIIDYYQIDPSFGTTEDLRELVQEAHKRGMKIVMDAVFNHTGREFFAFEDIMEKGEKSVSYTHLRAHETTLHL
;
A
#
# COMPACT_ATOMS: atom_id res chain seq x y z
N TYR A 1 -19.21 -26.80 -5.97
CA TYR A 1 -18.41 -26.30 -4.84
C TYR A 1 -18.26 -27.42 -3.83
N TYR A 2 -17.03 -27.62 -3.36
CA TYR A 2 -16.73 -28.52 -2.24
C TYR A 2 -16.26 -27.66 -1.10
N GLU A 3 -16.81 -27.86 0.10
CA GLU A 3 -16.49 -27.10 1.30
C GLU A 3 -16.13 -28.09 2.42
N ALA A 4 -15.08 -27.80 3.15
CA ALA A 4 -14.69 -28.54 4.35
C ALA A 4 -14.43 -27.55 5.48
N GLN A 5 -15.05 -27.81 6.63
CA GLN A 5 -14.81 -27.04 7.85
C GLN A 5 -13.80 -27.82 8.71
N LEU A 6 -12.73 -27.12 9.11
CA LEU A 6 -11.70 -27.66 9.97
C LEU A 6 -11.66 -26.84 11.26
N GLN A 7 -11.81 -27.53 12.40
CA GLN A 7 -11.57 -26.92 13.69
C GLN A 7 -10.07 -27.00 14.00
N MET A 8 -9.39 -25.84 13.98
CA MET A 8 -7.95 -25.79 14.20
C MET A 8 -7.63 -25.64 15.68
N HIS A 9 -6.78 -26.54 16.19
CA HIS A 9 -6.19 -26.45 17.53
C HIS A 9 -4.69 -26.11 17.46
N LEU A 10 -4.15 -25.88 16.27
CA LEU A 10 -2.73 -25.65 16.00
C LEU A 10 -2.52 -24.27 15.37
N ILE A 11 -1.36 -23.70 15.64
CA ILE A 11 -0.95 -22.37 15.23
C ILE A 11 -0.66 -22.28 13.70
N CYS A 12 -0.44 -23.41 13.04
CA CYS A 12 -0.11 -23.48 11.61
C CYS A 12 -0.73 -24.73 10.99
N LEU A 13 -1.41 -24.56 9.88
CA LEU A 13 -1.92 -25.67 9.07
C LEU A 13 -1.33 -25.59 7.67
N ARG A 14 -0.72 -26.69 7.22
CA ARG A 14 -0.36 -26.90 5.83
C ARG A 14 -1.25 -27.97 5.23
N TYR A 15 -1.72 -27.75 4.02
CA TYR A 15 -2.67 -28.66 3.38
C TYR A 15 -2.46 -28.71 1.85
N TYR A 16 -2.99 -29.75 1.27
CA TYR A 16 -3.15 -29.89 -0.17
C TYR A 16 -4.46 -30.63 -0.43
N PHE A 17 -4.92 -30.63 -1.67
CA PHE A 17 -6.12 -31.36 -2.07
C PHE A 17 -5.72 -32.63 -2.80
N GLU A 18 -6.37 -33.74 -2.45
CA GLU A 18 -6.28 -35.00 -3.19
C GLU A 18 -7.59 -35.18 -3.98
N PHE A 19 -7.49 -35.34 -5.26
CA PHE A 19 -8.61 -35.67 -6.13
C PHE A 19 -8.45 -37.12 -6.61
N THR A 20 -9.51 -37.91 -6.49
CA THR A 20 -9.55 -39.27 -6.98
C THR A 20 -10.66 -39.39 -8.03
N ASP A 21 -10.34 -39.89 -9.21
CA ASP A 21 -11.31 -40.08 -10.27
C ASP A 21 -12.12 -41.37 -10.06
N THR A 22 -13.07 -41.66 -10.97
CA THR A 22 -13.92 -42.83 -10.93
C THR A 22 -13.16 -44.14 -11.19
N HIS A 23 -11.93 -44.09 -11.71
CA HIS A 23 -11.06 -45.24 -11.96
C HIS A 23 -10.05 -45.47 -10.82
N GLY A 24 -10.06 -44.59 -9.80
CA GLY A 24 -9.16 -44.65 -8.65
C GLY A 24 -7.80 -43.97 -8.88
N GLU A 25 -7.65 -43.27 -10.01
CA GLU A 25 -6.44 -42.46 -10.23
C GLU A 25 -6.47 -41.21 -9.36
N LYS A 26 -5.28 -40.84 -8.82
CA LYS A 26 -5.13 -39.74 -7.92
C LYS A 26 -4.29 -38.63 -8.52
N ILE A 27 -4.69 -37.38 -8.26
CA ILE A 27 -3.94 -36.18 -8.54
C ILE A 27 -3.98 -35.27 -7.31
N TYR A 28 -2.90 -34.56 -7.05
CA TYR A 28 -2.73 -33.71 -5.87
C TYR A 28 -2.57 -32.27 -6.31
N TYR A 29 -3.24 -31.35 -5.60
CA TYR A 29 -3.15 -29.91 -5.87
C TYR A 29 -2.62 -29.18 -4.66
N GLY A 30 -1.49 -28.52 -4.82
CA GLY A 30 -0.85 -27.71 -3.78
C GLY A 30 0.01 -26.63 -4.40
N ASN A 31 0.21 -25.52 -3.69
CA ASN A 31 1.01 -24.37 -4.10
C ASN A 31 0.75 -23.94 -5.57
N TYR A 32 -0.56 -23.92 -5.95
CA TYR A 32 -1.04 -23.52 -7.28
C TYR A 32 -0.64 -24.44 -8.45
N GLU A 33 -0.13 -25.65 -8.17
CA GLU A 33 0.24 -26.65 -9.18
C GLU A 33 -0.37 -28.01 -8.89
N PHE A 34 -0.51 -28.83 -9.97
CA PHE A 34 -0.96 -30.20 -9.87
C PHE A 34 0.23 -31.16 -9.91
N TYR A 35 0.19 -32.16 -9.02
CA TYR A 35 1.21 -33.20 -8.87
C TYR A 35 0.61 -34.58 -9.06
N LYS A 36 1.35 -35.47 -9.73
CA LYS A 36 0.94 -36.88 -9.89
C LYS A 36 1.26 -37.75 -8.66
N GLU A 37 2.18 -37.28 -7.84
CA GLU A 37 2.62 -37.95 -6.61
C GLU A 37 2.13 -37.21 -5.39
N CYS A 38 1.93 -37.93 -4.31
CA CYS A 38 1.54 -37.34 -3.02
C CYS A 38 2.54 -36.27 -2.57
N ILE A 39 2.03 -35.13 -2.17
CA ILE A 39 2.87 -33.98 -1.78
C ILE A 39 3.42 -34.21 -0.39
N THR A 40 4.71 -34.52 -0.31
CA THR A 40 5.46 -34.69 0.95
C THR A 40 6.31 -33.46 1.27
N ASN A 41 6.69 -32.66 0.27
CA ASN A 41 7.43 -31.42 0.44
C ASN A 41 6.52 -30.31 0.93
N ARG A 42 6.84 -29.74 2.07
CA ARG A 42 6.08 -28.66 2.72
C ARG A 42 5.97 -27.39 1.86
N ASP A 43 6.98 -27.08 1.05
CA ASP A 43 6.99 -25.90 0.19
C ASP A 43 6.01 -26.01 -0.99
N ARG A 44 5.50 -27.21 -1.25
CA ARG A 44 4.48 -27.49 -2.26
C ARG A 44 3.06 -27.53 -1.70
N MET A 45 2.87 -27.31 -0.41
CA MET A 45 1.56 -27.26 0.23
C MET A 45 1.05 -25.84 0.31
N PHE A 46 -0.26 -25.67 0.44
CA PHE A 46 -0.84 -24.41 0.84
C PHE A 46 -0.57 -24.19 2.34
N ASP A 47 -0.25 -22.98 2.71
CA ASP A 47 -0.17 -22.57 4.11
C ASP A 47 -1.46 -21.85 4.51
N CYS A 48 -2.07 -22.27 5.60
CA CYS A 48 -3.00 -21.42 6.31
C CYS A 48 -2.18 -20.46 7.18
N PRO A 49 -2.48 -19.15 7.15
CA PRO A 49 -1.67 -18.16 7.85
C PRO A 49 -1.40 -18.54 9.31
N GLN A 50 -0.16 -18.37 9.71
CA GLN A 50 0.27 -18.62 11.10
C GLN A 50 -0.32 -17.54 12.00
N ASN A 51 -0.66 -17.92 13.23
CA ASN A 51 -1.04 -17.00 14.32
C ASN A 51 -2.32 -16.20 14.09
N LEU A 52 -3.37 -16.83 13.55
CA LEU A 52 -4.69 -16.23 13.63
C LEU A 52 -5.21 -16.34 15.07
N ARG A 53 -4.84 -15.39 15.92
CA ARG A 53 -5.67 -15.06 17.07
C ARG A 53 -6.92 -14.34 16.55
N GLU A 54 -8.07 -14.53 17.19
CA GLU A 54 -9.28 -13.77 16.83
C GLU A 54 -9.01 -12.26 16.77
N GLU A 55 -8.11 -11.76 17.62
CA GLU A 55 -7.64 -10.38 17.69
C GLU A 55 -6.77 -9.95 16.47
N GLU A 56 -6.20 -10.93 15.75
CA GLU A 56 -5.34 -10.71 14.56
C GLU A 56 -6.09 -11.02 13.25
N MET A 57 -7.34 -11.44 13.32
CA MET A 57 -8.17 -11.64 12.14
C MET A 57 -8.47 -10.29 11.50
N PHE A 58 -7.99 -10.12 10.28
CA PHE A 58 -8.24 -8.91 9.51
C PHE A 58 -9.71 -8.88 9.09
N GLU A 59 -10.53 -8.17 9.83
CA GLU A 59 -11.89 -7.89 9.38
C GLU A 59 -11.84 -6.83 8.28
N VAL A 60 -12.16 -7.24 7.06
CA VAL A 60 -12.31 -6.30 5.95
C VAL A 60 -13.54 -5.43 6.26
N PRO A 61 -13.40 -4.11 6.34
CA PRO A 61 -14.55 -3.24 6.58
C PRO A 61 -15.63 -3.43 5.50
N ASP A 62 -16.90 -3.44 5.89
CA ASP A 62 -18.03 -3.62 4.97
C ASP A 62 -17.98 -2.68 3.77
N TRP A 63 -17.49 -1.46 3.99
CA TRP A 63 -17.40 -0.46 2.93
C TRP A 63 -16.36 -0.79 1.86
N ALA A 64 -15.37 -1.68 2.14
CA ALA A 64 -14.27 -1.99 1.22
C ALA A 64 -14.63 -3.09 0.20
N ALA A 65 -15.67 -3.89 0.49
CA ALA A 65 -16.11 -4.95 -0.42
C ALA A 65 -16.68 -4.36 -1.71
N ASN A 66 -16.29 -4.93 -2.85
CA ASN A 66 -16.81 -4.58 -4.19
C ASN A 66 -16.58 -3.10 -4.59
N LYS A 67 -15.49 -2.49 -4.13
CA LYS A 67 -15.15 -1.10 -4.43
C LYS A 67 -14.14 -0.98 -5.57
N VAL A 68 -14.32 0.05 -6.38
CA VAL A 68 -13.35 0.42 -7.43
C VAL A 68 -12.36 1.42 -6.83
N VAL A 69 -11.10 1.03 -6.79
CA VAL A 69 -10.00 1.85 -6.28
C VAL A 69 -9.25 2.48 -7.44
N TYR A 70 -9.04 3.77 -7.38
CA TYR A 70 -8.25 4.53 -8.35
C TYR A 70 -7.03 5.13 -7.67
N GLN A 71 -5.84 4.68 -8.09
CA GLN A 71 -4.59 5.21 -7.57
C GLN A 71 -4.22 6.51 -8.27
N ILE A 72 -3.92 7.53 -7.49
CA ILE A 72 -3.42 8.82 -7.95
C ILE A 72 -1.96 8.99 -7.54
N PHE A 73 -1.13 9.41 -8.49
CA PHE A 73 0.18 9.98 -8.24
C PHE A 73 0.03 11.51 -8.26
N PRO A 74 -0.04 12.19 -7.10
CA PRO A 74 -0.45 13.59 -7.01
C PRO A 74 0.34 14.52 -7.92
N ALA A 75 1.68 14.43 -7.91
CA ALA A 75 2.55 15.27 -8.76
C ALA A 75 2.27 15.16 -10.27
N ARG A 76 1.47 14.17 -10.71
CA ARG A 76 1.23 13.86 -12.14
C ARG A 76 -0.25 13.77 -12.52
N PHE A 77 -1.16 14.05 -11.60
CA PHE A 77 -2.59 13.92 -11.88
C PHE A 77 -3.19 15.22 -12.43
N ALA A 78 -3.14 16.29 -11.67
CA ALA A 78 -3.65 17.60 -12.07
C ALA A 78 -2.99 18.71 -11.25
N ALA A 79 -2.68 19.81 -11.88
CA ALA A 79 -2.16 21.03 -11.26
C ALA A 79 -3.23 22.10 -11.22
N SER A 80 -3.39 22.79 -10.09
CA SER A 80 -4.29 23.94 -9.95
C SER A 80 -3.74 25.20 -10.61
N GLN A 81 -2.42 25.27 -10.76
CA GLN A 81 -1.77 26.38 -11.45
C GLN A 81 -1.73 26.15 -12.97
N GLN A 82 -1.70 27.23 -13.75
CA GLN A 82 -1.51 27.10 -15.19
C GLN A 82 -0.14 26.48 -15.48
N VAL A 83 -0.17 25.24 -15.91
CA VAL A 83 1.02 24.53 -16.42
C VAL A 83 1.11 24.80 -17.91
N ASP A 84 2.34 24.93 -18.39
CA ASP A 84 2.56 24.97 -19.83
C ASP A 84 2.01 23.67 -20.47
N LYS A 85 1.04 23.81 -21.36
CA LYS A 85 0.40 22.68 -22.02
C LYS A 85 1.40 21.84 -22.83
N GLU A 86 2.42 22.45 -23.41
CA GLU A 86 3.47 21.72 -24.12
C GLU A 86 4.27 20.83 -23.16
N GLN A 87 4.57 21.32 -21.97
CA GLN A 87 5.25 20.53 -20.93
C GLN A 87 4.35 19.43 -20.39
N TRP A 88 3.06 19.70 -20.16
CA TRP A 88 2.10 18.73 -19.66
C TRP A 88 1.88 17.54 -20.62
N TYR A 89 1.83 17.82 -21.93
CA TYR A 89 1.65 16.79 -22.95
C TYR A 89 2.96 16.26 -23.55
N LYS A 90 4.11 16.66 -23.02
CA LYS A 90 5.40 16.20 -23.50
C LYS A 90 5.54 14.69 -23.30
N ALA A 91 5.90 13.97 -24.35
CA ALA A 91 6.19 12.54 -24.32
C ALA A 91 7.58 12.26 -24.92
N PRO A 92 8.35 11.32 -24.37
CA PRO A 92 8.10 10.56 -23.16
C PRO A 92 8.35 11.38 -21.89
N ILE A 93 7.61 11.07 -20.81
CA ILE A 93 7.81 11.68 -19.49
C ILE A 93 8.86 10.87 -18.76
N SER A 94 9.92 11.53 -18.29
CA SER A 94 10.91 10.93 -17.38
C SER A 94 10.31 10.72 -16.00
N SER A 95 10.81 9.71 -15.25
CA SER A 95 10.47 9.54 -13.85
C SER A 95 10.88 10.73 -12.97
N MET A 96 11.80 11.56 -13.47
CA MET A 96 12.32 12.76 -12.80
C MET A 96 11.52 14.04 -13.13
N ASP A 97 10.61 13.99 -14.11
CA ASP A 97 9.83 15.16 -14.49
C ASP A 97 8.77 15.44 -13.41
N ASP A 98 8.76 16.66 -12.89
CA ASP A 98 7.70 17.19 -12.04
C ASP A 98 6.66 17.89 -12.92
N LEU A 99 5.42 17.41 -12.89
CA LEU A 99 4.30 18.00 -13.61
C LEU A 99 3.50 18.97 -12.73
N HIS A 100 4.00 19.27 -11.52
CA HIS A 100 3.41 20.23 -10.58
C HIS A 100 1.95 19.94 -10.21
N GLY A 101 1.52 18.66 -10.26
CA GLY A 101 0.22 18.23 -9.74
C GLY A 101 0.14 18.47 -8.24
N ASP A 102 -1.04 18.88 -7.76
CA ASP A 102 -1.25 19.27 -6.37
C ASP A 102 -2.64 18.84 -5.85
N LEU A 103 -2.87 19.00 -4.54
CA LEU A 103 -4.14 18.63 -3.89
C LEU A 103 -5.31 19.46 -4.42
N ARG A 104 -5.10 20.73 -4.74
CA ARG A 104 -6.11 21.61 -5.30
C ARG A 104 -6.54 21.14 -6.70
N GLY A 105 -5.59 20.77 -7.54
CA GLY A 105 -5.86 20.18 -8.84
C GLY A 105 -6.65 18.86 -8.73
N ILE A 106 -6.39 18.03 -7.73
CA ILE A 106 -7.20 16.83 -7.46
C ILE A 106 -8.63 17.22 -7.10
N ILE A 107 -8.82 18.20 -6.21
CA ILE A 107 -10.15 18.69 -5.80
C ILE A 107 -10.95 19.16 -7.01
N GLU A 108 -10.35 19.94 -7.88
CA GLU A 108 -10.99 20.49 -9.08
C GLU A 108 -11.42 19.41 -10.09
N HIS A 109 -10.82 18.20 -10.02
CA HIS A 109 -11.11 17.09 -10.93
C HIS A 109 -11.88 15.92 -10.26
N LEU A 110 -12.39 16.09 -9.03
CA LEU A 110 -13.15 15.05 -8.35
C LEU A 110 -14.42 14.62 -9.08
N ASP A 111 -15.06 15.53 -9.81
CA ASP A 111 -16.25 15.18 -10.62
C ASP A 111 -15.88 14.25 -11.78
N HIS A 112 -14.71 14.43 -12.39
CA HIS A 112 -14.20 13.50 -13.40
C HIS A 112 -14.00 12.09 -12.80
N VAL A 113 -13.38 12.01 -11.64
CA VAL A 113 -13.15 10.73 -10.93
C VAL A 113 -14.46 10.06 -10.55
N GLN A 114 -15.42 10.83 -10.03
CA GLN A 114 -16.76 10.32 -9.69
C GLN A 114 -17.48 9.77 -10.93
N ASN A 115 -17.40 10.47 -12.08
CA ASN A 115 -18.00 10.02 -13.34
C ASN A 115 -17.38 8.74 -13.90
N LEU A 116 -16.16 8.39 -13.51
CA LEU A 116 -15.53 7.10 -13.81
C LEU A 116 -16.08 5.95 -12.95
N GLY A 117 -16.92 6.25 -11.96
CA GLY A 117 -17.47 5.25 -11.04
C GLY A 117 -16.50 4.80 -9.97
N ILE A 118 -15.56 5.66 -9.56
CA ILE A 118 -14.56 5.37 -8.53
C ILE A 118 -15.17 5.52 -7.13
N ASP A 119 -14.94 4.55 -6.29
CA ASP A 119 -15.39 4.56 -4.89
C ASP A 119 -14.28 5.01 -3.93
N VAL A 120 -13.03 4.73 -4.26
CA VAL A 120 -11.88 4.97 -3.37
C VAL A 120 -10.74 5.60 -4.15
N LEU A 121 -10.26 6.74 -3.67
CA LEU A 121 -9.01 7.35 -4.12
C LEU A 121 -7.86 6.86 -3.24
N TYR A 122 -6.93 6.15 -3.84
CA TYR A 122 -5.66 5.77 -3.21
C TYR A 122 -4.58 6.75 -3.66
N MET A 123 -4.01 7.50 -2.75
CA MET A 123 -2.95 8.47 -3.06
C MET A 123 -1.59 7.93 -2.65
N THR A 124 -0.61 8.02 -3.56
CA THR A 124 0.80 7.82 -3.19
C THR A 124 1.20 8.84 -2.13
N PRO A 125 2.36 8.67 -1.45
CA PRO A 125 2.68 9.47 -0.27
C PRO A 125 2.57 10.98 -0.50
N LEU A 126 2.06 11.69 0.51
CA LEU A 126 1.83 13.14 0.48
C LEU A 126 2.76 13.93 1.39
N PHE A 127 3.49 13.24 2.27
CA PHE A 127 4.30 13.89 3.27
C PHE A 127 5.61 14.44 2.70
N LYS A 128 6.20 15.38 3.44
CA LYS A 128 7.42 16.07 3.03
C LYS A 128 8.55 15.13 2.70
N SER A 129 9.11 15.32 1.50
CA SER A 129 10.16 14.50 0.93
C SER A 129 10.88 15.28 -0.18
N TYR A 130 12.09 14.89 -0.52
CA TYR A 130 12.84 15.51 -1.62
C TYR A 130 12.49 14.94 -2.99
N SER A 131 12.10 13.67 -3.06
CA SER A 131 11.71 13.06 -4.33
C SER A 131 10.32 13.48 -4.79
N SER A 132 10.06 13.41 -6.09
CA SER A 132 8.72 13.63 -6.65
C SER A 132 7.73 12.53 -6.24
N HIS A 133 8.21 11.30 -6.00
CA HIS A 133 7.39 10.16 -5.60
C HIS A 133 7.06 10.11 -4.09
N LYS A 134 7.75 10.88 -3.26
CA LYS A 134 7.54 11.02 -1.81
C LYS A 134 7.67 9.74 -0.97
N TYR A 135 8.29 8.68 -1.48
CA TYR A 135 8.54 7.47 -0.68
C TYR A 135 9.72 7.60 0.29
N ASP A 136 10.54 8.64 0.21
CA ASP A 136 11.65 8.98 1.09
C ASP A 136 11.24 10.09 2.09
N ILE A 137 10.23 9.82 2.91
CA ILE A 137 9.62 10.78 3.83
C ILE A 137 10.66 11.25 4.88
N ILE A 138 10.78 12.57 5.01
CA ILE A 138 11.65 13.23 6.00
C ILE A 138 10.85 13.87 7.14
N ASP A 139 9.55 14.11 6.95
CA ASP A 139 8.66 14.62 7.99
C ASP A 139 7.25 14.08 7.79
N TYR A 140 6.78 13.23 8.69
CA TYR A 140 5.46 12.62 8.67
C TYR A 140 4.34 13.53 9.19
N TYR A 141 4.68 14.70 9.74
CA TYR A 141 3.71 15.64 10.31
C TYR A 141 3.40 16.79 9.35
N GLN A 142 4.12 16.90 8.24
CA GLN A 142 3.97 17.97 7.28
C GLN A 142 3.61 17.41 5.90
N ILE A 143 2.52 17.95 5.31
CA ILE A 143 2.24 17.74 3.88
C ILE A 143 3.36 18.41 3.08
N ASP A 144 3.79 17.75 2.00
CA ASP A 144 4.81 18.33 1.13
C ASP A 144 4.31 19.65 0.54
N PRO A 145 5.10 20.74 0.69
CA PRO A 145 4.69 22.06 0.19
C PRO A 145 4.39 22.12 -1.30
N SER A 146 4.94 21.19 -2.10
CA SER A 146 4.62 21.09 -3.53
C SER A 146 3.20 20.62 -3.79
N PHE A 147 2.58 19.94 -2.82
CA PHE A 147 1.20 19.45 -2.94
C PHE A 147 0.17 20.39 -2.31
N GLY A 148 0.59 21.30 -1.45
CA GLY A 148 -0.30 22.22 -0.73
C GLY A 148 -0.17 22.12 0.77
N THR A 149 -1.28 22.37 1.45
CA THR A 149 -1.34 22.46 2.91
C THR A 149 -2.18 21.33 3.54
N THR A 150 -2.12 21.21 4.86
CA THR A 150 -3.01 20.34 5.62
C THR A 150 -4.50 20.72 5.42
N GLU A 151 -4.77 21.99 5.24
CA GLU A 151 -6.12 22.52 4.97
C GLU A 151 -6.61 22.05 3.60
N ASP A 152 -5.75 22.05 2.57
CA ASP A 152 -6.07 21.52 1.25
C ASP A 152 -6.36 20.01 1.32
N LEU A 153 -5.58 19.25 2.08
CA LEU A 153 -5.88 17.83 2.31
C LEU A 153 -7.23 17.62 3.02
N ARG A 154 -7.51 18.44 4.02
CA ARG A 154 -8.80 18.38 4.73
C ARG A 154 -9.98 18.67 3.80
N GLU A 155 -9.84 19.68 2.95
CA GLU A 155 -10.83 20.01 1.94
C GLU A 155 -11.01 18.87 0.92
N LEU A 156 -9.92 18.29 0.43
CA LEU A 156 -9.97 17.13 -0.48
C LEU A 156 -10.77 15.97 0.14
N VAL A 157 -10.50 15.63 1.40
CA VAL A 157 -11.23 14.57 2.11
C VAL A 157 -12.72 14.91 2.22
N GLN A 158 -13.06 16.14 2.56
CA GLN A 158 -14.45 16.59 2.66
C GLN A 158 -15.17 16.53 1.32
N GLU A 159 -14.55 17.01 0.25
CA GLU A 159 -15.13 17.02 -1.09
C GLU A 159 -15.29 15.61 -1.68
N ALA A 160 -14.32 14.72 -1.42
CA ALA A 160 -14.43 13.31 -1.77
C ALA A 160 -15.58 12.62 -1.01
N HIS A 161 -15.70 12.86 0.30
CA HIS A 161 -16.76 12.29 1.12
C HIS A 161 -18.17 12.78 0.71
N LYS A 162 -18.30 14.06 0.33
CA LYS A 162 -19.58 14.59 -0.22
C LYS A 162 -20.03 13.84 -1.48
N ARG A 163 -19.09 13.32 -2.25
CA ARG A 163 -19.32 12.53 -3.47
C ARG A 163 -19.45 11.02 -3.21
N GLY A 164 -19.42 10.60 -1.94
CA GLY A 164 -19.48 9.19 -1.53
C GLY A 164 -18.16 8.42 -1.70
N MET A 165 -17.08 9.09 -2.08
CA MET A 165 -15.75 8.49 -2.25
C MET A 165 -14.99 8.45 -0.93
N LYS A 166 -14.17 7.42 -0.74
CA LYS A 166 -13.22 7.30 0.38
C LYS A 166 -11.81 7.70 -0.06
N ILE A 167 -11.01 8.15 0.89
CA ILE A 167 -9.59 8.46 0.69
C ILE A 167 -8.75 7.43 1.42
N VAL A 168 -7.77 6.87 0.73
CA VAL A 168 -6.71 6.05 1.30
C VAL A 168 -5.38 6.74 0.99
N MET A 169 -4.58 6.97 2.01
CA MET A 169 -3.25 7.58 1.88
C MET A 169 -2.19 6.51 2.07
N ASP A 170 -1.18 6.51 1.21
CA ASP A 170 -0.02 5.64 1.36
C ASP A 170 0.80 6.08 2.58
N ALA A 171 1.02 5.15 3.49
CA ALA A 171 1.79 5.37 4.70
C ALA A 171 3.10 4.59 4.63
N VAL A 172 4.19 5.28 4.36
CA VAL A 172 5.52 4.68 4.24
C VAL A 172 6.11 4.44 5.62
N PHE A 173 5.79 3.30 6.23
CA PHE A 173 6.30 2.91 7.56
C PHE A 173 7.43 1.88 7.53
N ASN A 174 7.77 1.37 6.34
CA ASN A 174 8.86 0.40 6.18
C ASN A 174 10.24 1.05 6.30
N HIS A 175 10.39 2.27 5.83
CA HIS A 175 11.64 3.05 5.85
C HIS A 175 11.35 4.54 5.91
N THR A 176 12.40 5.34 6.15
CA THR A 176 12.35 6.81 6.15
C THR A 176 13.31 7.38 5.11
N GLY A 177 13.16 8.66 4.80
CA GLY A 177 14.21 9.43 4.14
C GLY A 177 15.44 9.57 5.06
N ARG A 178 16.61 9.81 4.47
CA ARG A 178 17.86 9.92 5.23
C ARG A 178 17.91 11.14 6.15
N GLU A 179 17.20 12.19 5.78
CA GLU A 179 17.09 13.43 6.58
C GLU A 179 15.87 13.41 7.53
N PHE A 180 15.28 12.24 7.78
CA PHE A 180 14.31 12.11 8.87
C PHE A 180 15.01 12.34 10.20
N PHE A 181 14.48 13.25 11.02
CA PHE A 181 15.15 13.73 12.24
C PHE A 181 15.62 12.61 13.18
N ALA A 182 14.82 11.54 13.31
CA ALA A 182 15.18 10.42 14.17
C ALA A 182 16.31 9.56 13.58
N PHE A 183 16.41 9.46 12.26
CA PHE A 183 17.50 8.78 11.58
C PHE A 183 18.80 9.60 11.68
N GLU A 184 18.73 10.91 11.48
CA GLU A 184 19.89 11.82 11.67
C GLU A 184 20.41 11.75 13.11
N ASP A 185 19.52 11.77 14.12
CA ASP A 185 19.89 11.63 15.53
C ASP A 185 20.64 10.32 15.83
N ILE A 186 20.22 9.22 15.17
CA ILE A 186 20.92 7.93 15.28
C ILE A 186 22.28 7.96 14.59
N MET A 187 22.37 8.56 13.41
CA MET A 187 23.62 8.67 12.68
C MET A 187 24.66 9.51 13.44
N GLU A 188 24.21 10.55 14.17
CA GLU A 188 25.07 11.41 14.97
C GLU A 188 25.46 10.77 16.32
N LYS A 189 24.50 10.16 17.03
CA LYS A 189 24.67 9.72 18.43
C LYS A 189 24.80 8.20 18.60
N GLY A 190 24.57 7.44 17.53
CA GLY A 190 24.60 5.97 17.58
C GLY A 190 23.64 5.41 18.64
N GLU A 191 24.11 4.45 19.43
CA GLU A 191 23.31 3.80 20.48
C GLU A 191 22.87 4.74 21.62
N LYS A 192 23.41 5.97 21.68
CA LYS A 192 23.01 6.98 22.64
C LYS A 192 21.79 7.80 22.20
N SER A 193 21.36 7.63 20.96
CA SER A 193 20.16 8.29 20.46
C SER A 193 18.92 7.75 21.18
N VAL A 194 18.00 8.64 21.55
CA VAL A 194 16.68 8.25 22.08
C VAL A 194 15.83 7.53 21.03
N SER A 195 16.10 7.76 19.76
CA SER A 195 15.40 7.14 18.62
C SER A 195 15.94 5.75 18.27
N TYR A 196 17.10 5.37 18.78
CA TYR A 196 17.80 4.14 18.43
C TYR A 196 16.96 2.87 18.67
N THR A 197 16.30 2.79 19.83
CA THR A 197 15.47 1.65 20.19
C THR A 197 14.22 1.53 19.32
N HIS A 198 13.67 2.64 18.86
CA HIS A 198 12.46 2.69 18.07
C HIS A 198 12.71 2.32 16.60
N LEU A 199 13.80 2.78 16.01
CA LEU A 199 14.14 2.48 14.62
C LEU A 199 14.86 1.13 14.43
N ARG A 200 15.35 0.51 15.51
CA ARG A 200 15.97 -0.83 15.48
C ARG A 200 14.95 -1.98 15.51
N ALA A 201 13.69 -1.71 15.74
CA ALA A 201 12.73 -2.70 16.24
C ALA A 201 12.42 -3.88 15.30
N HIS A 202 12.69 -3.82 14.00
CA HIS A 202 12.22 -4.87 13.08
C HIS A 202 13.21 -5.36 12.01
N GLU A 203 14.41 -4.78 11.89
CA GLU A 203 15.35 -5.25 10.90
C GLU A 203 16.57 -5.89 11.54
N THR A 204 16.69 -7.16 11.29
CA THR A 204 17.89 -7.94 11.47
C THR A 204 19.06 -7.28 10.73
N THR A 205 20.10 -6.92 11.48
CA THR A 205 21.44 -6.62 10.96
C THR A 205 21.49 -5.70 9.76
N LEU A 206 21.51 -4.40 10.03
CA LEU A 206 22.18 -3.46 9.14
C LEU A 206 23.65 -3.89 9.03
N HIS A 207 23.99 -4.56 7.95
CA HIS A 207 25.37 -4.60 7.49
C HIS A 207 25.69 -3.21 6.95
N LEU A 208 26.34 -2.40 7.76
CA LEU A 208 27.07 -1.20 7.34
C LEU A 208 28.33 -1.62 6.61
#